data_17c905d74a61b3cc36f554fb0f992367
#
_entry.id   17c905d74a61b3cc36f554fb0f992367
#
_cell.length_a   1.000
_cell.length_b   1.000
_cell.length_c   1.000
_cell.angle_alpha   90.00
_cell.angle_beta   90.00
_cell.angle_gamma   90.00
#
_symmetry.space_group_name_H-M   'P 1'
#
loop_
_entity.id
_entity.type
_entity.pdbx_description
1 polymer ?
#
loop_
_entity_poly.entity_id
_entity_poly.type
_entity_poly.pdbx_seq_one_letter_code
_entity_poly.pdbx_strand_id
1 'polypeptide(L)'
;YVLARELGSKRYGDPDVKLREHPAEILPQEVDALRQMMLDLVQQPEHFQHWFGEFISQSRHELDLAPPEPPYQAGEIYELLQQGEALQRLGGLRVLRVGDRCFVNGELIDTDQLQAADALCQNFSVDAALLGDAVDDPSFLALLTALVNSGYWYFND
;
A
#
# COMPACT_ATOMS: atom_id res chain seq x y z
N TYR A 1 -6.01 10.96 5.56
CA TYR A 1 -7.08 10.95 4.55
C TYR A 1 -7.81 9.59 4.49
N VAL A 2 -7.12 8.44 4.66
CA VAL A 2 -7.76 7.09 4.64
C VAL A 2 -8.69 6.89 5.83
N LEU A 3 -8.28 7.28 7.03
CA LEU A 3 -9.13 7.24 8.23
C LEU A 3 -10.43 8.06 8.05
N ALA A 4 -10.34 9.22 7.41
CA ALA A 4 -11.49 10.06 7.09
C ALA A 4 -12.38 9.43 6.01
N ARG A 5 -11.80 8.65 5.06
CA ARG A 5 -12.54 7.95 4.02
C ARG A 5 -13.30 6.74 4.56
N GLU A 6 -12.70 5.97 5.48
CA GLU A 6 -13.37 4.84 6.13
C GLU A 6 -14.42 5.30 7.17
N LEU A 7 -14.15 6.37 7.90
CA LEU A 7 -15.15 7.03 8.74
C LEU A 7 -16.30 7.61 7.91
N GLY A 8 -16.01 8.10 6.70
CA GLY A 8 -17.01 8.63 5.77
C GLY A 8 -17.88 7.57 5.09
N SER A 9 -17.42 6.30 5.01
CA SER A 9 -18.20 5.19 4.47
C SER A 9 -19.22 4.66 5.48
N LYS A 10 -18.93 4.72 6.77
CA LYS A 10 -19.92 4.57 7.84
C LYS A 10 -20.60 5.93 8.00
N ARG A 11 -21.66 6.17 7.24
CA ARG A 11 -22.50 7.35 7.48
C ARG A 11 -22.84 7.39 8.96
N TYR A 12 -22.40 8.43 9.64
CA TYR A 12 -22.98 8.87 10.90
C TYR A 12 -24.44 9.20 10.60
N GLY A 13 -25.30 8.19 10.70
CA GLY A 13 -26.73 8.37 10.68
C GLY A 13 -27.09 8.85 12.07
N ASP A 14 -27.49 10.09 12.19
CA ASP A 14 -28.06 10.63 13.41
C ASP A 14 -29.49 10.07 13.53
N PRO A 15 -29.73 9.01 14.34
CA PRO A 15 -31.03 8.37 14.37
C PRO A 15 -32.08 9.18 15.13
N ASP A 16 -31.66 10.18 15.93
CA ASP A 16 -32.54 10.97 16.77
C ASP A 16 -32.04 12.42 16.89
N VAL A 17 -32.21 13.22 15.83
CA VAL A 17 -32.01 14.68 15.91
C VAL A 17 -33.11 15.28 16.76
N LYS A 18 -32.91 15.29 18.08
CA LYS A 18 -33.66 16.21 18.93
C LYS A 18 -33.24 17.63 18.57
N LEU A 19 -34.21 18.51 18.33
CA LEU A 19 -33.99 19.94 18.15
C LEU A 19 -33.11 20.41 19.31
N ARG A 20 -31.89 20.89 19.00
CA ARG A 20 -30.94 21.42 19.98
C ARG A 20 -31.49 22.72 20.53
N GLU A 21 -31.44 22.90 21.84
CA GLU A 21 -31.77 24.19 22.47
C GLU A 21 -30.78 25.28 22.02
N HIS A 22 -29.53 24.89 21.77
CA HIS A 22 -28.50 25.78 21.24
C HIS A 22 -27.88 25.16 19.96
N PRO A 23 -28.09 25.78 18.78
CA PRO A 23 -27.60 25.22 17.48
C PRO A 23 -26.10 25.04 17.41
N ALA A 24 -25.32 25.76 18.21
CA ALA A 24 -23.86 25.69 18.25
C ALA A 24 -23.32 24.68 19.31
N GLU A 25 -24.21 24.05 20.08
CA GLU A 25 -23.81 23.07 21.09
C GLU A 25 -23.52 21.72 20.49
N ILE A 26 -22.33 21.17 20.78
CA ILE A 26 -22.00 19.76 20.51
C ILE A 26 -22.37 18.98 21.77
N LEU A 27 -23.32 18.07 21.63
CA LEU A 27 -23.79 17.29 22.76
C LEU A 27 -22.75 16.25 23.20
N PRO A 28 -22.61 15.95 24.50
CA PRO A 28 -21.72 14.91 25.00
C PRO A 28 -21.90 13.56 24.30
N GLN A 29 -23.12 13.20 23.95
CA GLN A 29 -23.45 11.96 23.25
C GLN A 29 -22.84 11.91 21.84
N GLU A 30 -22.75 13.06 21.15
CA GLU A 30 -22.12 13.13 19.81
C GLU A 30 -20.59 12.95 19.92
N VAL A 31 -19.99 13.51 20.96
CA VAL A 31 -18.57 13.31 21.27
C VAL A 31 -18.29 11.86 21.62
N ASP A 32 -19.13 11.24 22.45
CA ASP A 32 -18.99 9.84 22.84
C ASP A 32 -19.21 8.90 21.66
N ALA A 33 -20.18 9.18 20.80
CA ALA A 33 -20.43 8.39 19.58
C ALA A 33 -19.21 8.41 18.64
N LEU A 34 -18.62 9.59 18.41
CA LEU A 34 -17.40 9.70 17.61
C LEU A 34 -16.22 8.97 18.27
N ARG A 35 -16.07 9.15 19.59
CA ARG A 35 -15.04 8.44 20.35
C ARG A 35 -15.19 6.93 20.23
N GLN A 36 -16.40 6.40 20.35
CA GLN A 36 -16.65 4.96 20.21
C GLN A 36 -16.34 4.47 18.79
N MET A 37 -16.74 5.20 17.74
CA MET A 37 -16.38 4.87 16.37
C MET A 37 -14.87 4.78 16.16
N MET A 38 -14.12 5.72 16.74
CA MET A 38 -12.65 5.70 16.66
C MET A 38 -12.05 4.51 17.42
N LEU A 39 -12.59 4.19 18.61
CA LEU A 39 -12.15 3.02 19.38
C LEU A 39 -12.42 1.72 18.62
N ASP A 40 -13.60 1.57 18.04
CA ASP A 40 -13.97 0.37 17.28
C ASP A 40 -13.02 0.18 16.07
N LEU A 41 -12.63 1.27 15.41
CA LEU A 41 -11.68 1.21 14.29
C LEU A 41 -10.28 0.77 14.75
N VAL A 42 -9.80 1.33 15.85
CA VAL A 42 -8.47 1.02 16.41
C VAL A 42 -8.42 -0.39 17.02
N GLN A 43 -9.56 -0.90 17.53
CA GLN A 43 -9.69 -2.23 18.09
C GLN A 43 -9.71 -3.36 17.06
N GLN A 44 -9.78 -3.04 15.76
CA GLN A 44 -9.67 -4.02 14.68
C GLN A 44 -8.21 -4.10 14.21
N PRO A 45 -7.41 -5.09 14.69
CA PRO A 45 -5.96 -5.09 14.46
C PRO A 45 -5.57 -5.10 12.98
N GLU A 46 -6.31 -5.85 12.17
CA GLU A 46 -6.03 -5.98 10.73
C GLU A 46 -6.29 -4.67 9.97
N HIS A 47 -7.39 -3.98 10.25
CA HIS A 47 -7.71 -2.69 9.66
C HIS A 47 -6.71 -1.61 10.09
N PHE A 48 -6.34 -1.62 11.37
CA PHE A 48 -5.35 -0.68 11.87
C PHE A 48 -3.97 -0.91 11.26
N GLN A 49 -3.53 -2.17 11.15
CA GLN A 49 -2.26 -2.53 10.52
C GLN A 49 -2.24 -2.15 9.04
N HIS A 50 -3.33 -2.39 8.32
CA HIS A 50 -3.45 -2.01 6.92
C HIS A 50 -3.34 -0.49 6.75
N TRP A 51 -4.17 0.26 7.47
CA TRP A 51 -4.11 1.72 7.47
C TRP A 51 -2.72 2.26 7.85
N PHE A 52 -2.11 1.67 8.89
CA PHE A 52 -0.79 2.11 9.33
C PHE A 52 0.27 1.83 8.27
N GLY A 53 0.21 0.67 7.61
CA GLY A 53 1.11 0.31 6.51
C GLY A 53 1.01 1.31 5.35
N GLU A 54 -0.20 1.64 4.90
CA GLU A 54 -0.44 2.66 3.87
C GLU A 54 0.12 4.02 4.31
N PHE A 55 -0.23 4.47 5.51
CA PHE A 55 0.17 5.78 6.03
C PHE A 55 1.69 5.91 6.17
N ILE A 56 2.35 4.92 6.77
CA ILE A 56 3.79 5.02 7.07
C ILE A 56 4.67 4.80 5.84
N SER A 57 4.17 4.08 4.82
CA SER A 57 4.90 3.82 3.59
C SER A 57 4.80 4.96 2.56
N GLN A 58 3.91 5.93 2.76
CA GLN A 58 3.86 7.11 1.89
C GLN A 58 5.18 7.87 1.92
N SER A 59 5.69 8.17 0.75
CA SER A 59 6.88 9.00 0.62
C SER A 59 6.59 10.42 1.08
N ARG A 60 7.46 10.97 1.92
CA ARG A 60 7.31 12.34 2.46
C ARG A 60 7.78 13.42 1.50
N HIS A 61 8.55 13.03 0.51
CA HIS A 61 9.11 13.88 -0.53
C HIS A 61 8.60 13.42 -1.88
N GLU A 62 8.56 14.33 -2.83
CA GLU A 62 8.30 14.01 -4.23
C GLU A 62 9.36 13.02 -4.72
N LEU A 63 8.91 11.90 -5.30
CA LEU A 63 9.79 10.90 -5.87
C LEU A 63 10.10 11.31 -7.31
N ASP A 64 11.35 11.15 -7.68
CA ASP A 64 11.80 11.35 -9.07
C ASP A 64 11.47 10.07 -9.88
N LEU A 65 10.19 9.90 -10.14
CA LEU A 65 9.68 8.75 -10.88
C LEU A 65 9.99 8.91 -12.36
N ALA A 66 10.62 7.89 -12.94
CA ALA A 66 10.89 7.79 -14.37
C ALA A 66 10.24 6.50 -14.92
N PRO A 67 8.91 6.51 -15.17
CA PRO A 67 8.25 5.39 -15.80
C PRO A 67 8.90 5.08 -17.16
N PRO A 68 9.08 3.81 -17.51
CA PRO A 68 9.67 3.44 -18.79
C PRO A 68 8.76 3.82 -19.97
N GLU A 69 9.36 4.31 -21.05
CA GLU A 69 8.68 4.56 -22.34
C GLU A 69 9.40 3.82 -23.48
N PRO A 70 8.76 2.83 -24.11
CA PRO A 70 7.41 2.29 -23.82
C PRO A 70 7.35 1.49 -22.51
N PRO A 71 6.14 1.30 -21.93
CA PRO A 71 5.99 0.48 -20.74
C PRO A 71 6.30 -0.98 -21.04
N TYR A 72 6.96 -1.66 -20.10
CA TYR A 72 7.26 -3.08 -20.20
C TYR A 72 6.00 -3.95 -20.24
N GLN A 73 6.08 -5.02 -21.01
CA GLN A 73 5.15 -6.13 -20.94
C GLN A 73 5.66 -7.19 -19.93
N ALA A 74 4.76 -7.97 -19.35
CA ALA A 74 5.12 -8.97 -18.35
C ALA A 74 6.16 -9.98 -18.87
N GLY A 75 6.05 -10.38 -20.14
CA GLY A 75 7.00 -11.29 -20.79
C GLY A 75 8.41 -10.71 -20.89
N GLU A 76 8.54 -9.40 -21.13
CA GLU A 76 9.84 -8.73 -21.23
C GLU A 76 10.54 -8.71 -19.86
N ILE A 77 9.78 -8.43 -18.79
CA ILE A 77 10.32 -8.46 -17.42
C ILE A 77 10.76 -9.89 -17.06
N TYR A 78 9.94 -10.89 -17.40
CA TYR A 78 10.28 -12.29 -17.20
C TYR A 78 11.59 -12.65 -17.90
N GLU A 79 11.74 -12.31 -19.19
CA GLU A 79 12.93 -12.59 -19.98
C GLU A 79 14.18 -11.92 -19.39
N LEU A 80 14.09 -10.64 -18.99
CA LEU A 80 15.20 -9.93 -18.37
C LEU A 80 15.66 -10.59 -17.06
N LEU A 81 14.72 -10.98 -16.20
CA LEU A 81 15.01 -11.68 -14.96
C LEU A 81 15.66 -13.05 -15.24
N GLN A 82 15.21 -13.79 -16.25
CA GLN A 82 15.80 -15.07 -16.65
C GLN A 82 17.21 -14.92 -17.25
N GLN A 83 17.51 -13.77 -17.85
CA GLN A 83 18.86 -13.42 -18.34
C GLN A 83 19.82 -13.02 -17.21
N GLY A 84 19.31 -12.91 -15.96
CA GLY A 84 20.11 -12.56 -14.79
C GLY A 84 20.14 -11.07 -14.49
N GLU A 85 19.29 -10.30 -15.18
CA GLU A 85 19.11 -8.87 -14.85
C GLU A 85 18.42 -8.73 -13.49
N ALA A 86 18.78 -7.68 -12.75
CA ALA A 86 18.22 -7.40 -11.45
C ALA A 86 17.47 -6.06 -11.43
N LEU A 87 16.31 -6.10 -10.81
CA LEU A 87 15.52 -4.89 -10.54
C LEU A 87 16.14 -4.09 -9.40
N GLN A 88 16.35 -2.80 -9.65
CA GLN A 88 16.82 -1.85 -8.67
C GLN A 88 15.66 -1.03 -8.12
N ARG A 89 15.59 -0.87 -6.81
CA ARG A 89 14.57 -0.04 -6.18
C ARG A 89 14.93 1.44 -6.29
N LEU A 90 13.96 2.27 -6.67
CA LEU A 90 14.14 3.72 -6.75
C LEU A 90 14.59 4.28 -5.39
N GLY A 91 15.59 5.15 -5.42
CA GLY A 91 16.06 5.86 -4.23
C GLY A 91 14.97 6.72 -3.61
N GLY A 92 14.84 6.67 -2.28
CA GLY A 92 13.81 7.40 -1.55
C GLY A 92 12.43 6.74 -1.52
N LEU A 93 12.21 5.69 -2.32
CA LEU A 93 10.98 4.91 -2.29
C LEU A 93 10.85 4.17 -0.95
N ARG A 94 9.71 4.35 -0.29
CA ARG A 94 9.41 3.66 0.95
C ARG A 94 8.69 2.34 0.66
N VAL A 95 9.38 1.26 0.98
CA VAL A 95 8.84 -0.11 0.92
C VAL A 95 8.96 -0.69 2.32
N LEU A 96 7.84 -1.02 2.94
CA LEU A 96 7.77 -1.40 4.35
C LEU A 96 6.88 -2.62 4.53
N ARG A 97 7.18 -3.40 5.57
CA ARG A 97 6.37 -4.55 5.99
C ARG A 97 5.69 -4.28 7.33
N VAL A 98 4.40 -4.58 7.42
CA VAL A 98 3.61 -4.57 8.65
C VAL A 98 2.93 -5.93 8.79
N GLY A 99 3.36 -6.72 9.77
CA GLY A 99 2.98 -8.13 9.87
C GLY A 99 3.55 -8.93 8.69
N ASP A 100 2.69 -9.59 7.94
CA ASP A 100 2.98 -10.35 6.72
C ASP A 100 2.70 -9.58 5.43
N ARG A 101 2.21 -8.34 5.53
CA ARG A 101 1.84 -7.49 4.39
C ARG A 101 2.93 -6.48 4.08
N CYS A 102 3.20 -6.30 2.79
CA CYS A 102 4.15 -5.33 2.27
C CYS A 102 3.43 -4.15 1.63
N PHE A 103 3.98 -2.95 1.84
CA PHE A 103 3.42 -1.69 1.34
C PHE A 103 4.50 -0.91 0.61
N VAL A 104 4.12 -0.31 -0.50
CA VAL A 104 4.98 0.55 -1.31
C VAL A 104 4.30 1.89 -1.55
N ASN A 105 4.92 2.97 -1.14
CA ASN A 105 4.44 4.34 -1.36
C ASN A 105 2.95 4.57 -1.03
N GLY A 106 2.46 3.96 0.03
CA GLY A 106 1.07 4.08 0.49
C GLY A 106 0.10 3.06 -0.09
N GLU A 107 0.59 2.08 -0.86
CA GLU A 107 -0.23 1.04 -1.47
C GLU A 107 0.19 -0.35 -0.99
N LEU A 108 -0.78 -1.24 -0.78
CA LEU A 108 -0.53 -2.64 -0.46
C LEU A 108 0.03 -3.37 -1.69
N ILE A 109 1.11 -4.12 -1.50
CA ILE A 109 1.54 -5.15 -2.45
C ILE A 109 0.64 -6.36 -2.24
N ASP A 110 -0.45 -6.41 -3.01
CA ASP A 110 -1.48 -7.46 -2.88
C ASP A 110 -1.08 -8.70 -3.67
N THR A 111 -0.55 -9.68 -2.96
CA THR A 111 -0.10 -10.96 -3.54
C THR A 111 -0.11 -12.08 -2.51
N ASP A 112 -0.34 -13.31 -2.98
CA ASP A 112 -0.18 -14.53 -2.20
C ASP A 112 1.29 -14.99 -2.13
N GLN A 113 2.17 -14.38 -2.96
CA GLN A 113 3.62 -14.68 -3.00
C GLN A 113 4.36 -13.88 -1.91
N LEU A 114 4.08 -14.20 -0.64
CA LEU A 114 4.56 -13.44 0.52
C LEU A 114 6.10 -13.37 0.62
N GLN A 115 6.80 -14.43 0.22
CA GLN A 115 8.27 -14.46 0.26
C GLN A 115 8.88 -13.50 -0.79
N ALA A 116 8.30 -13.45 -1.98
CA ALA A 116 8.74 -12.53 -3.02
C ALA A 116 8.41 -11.07 -2.67
N ALA A 117 7.24 -10.82 -2.09
CA ALA A 117 6.89 -9.50 -1.55
C ALA A 117 7.86 -9.06 -0.44
N ASP A 118 8.24 -9.97 0.44
CA ASP A 118 9.24 -9.71 1.49
C ASP A 118 10.62 -9.44 0.89
N ALA A 119 11.02 -10.15 -0.16
CA ALA A 119 12.27 -9.89 -0.89
C ALA A 119 12.30 -8.47 -1.47
N LEU A 120 11.19 -7.99 -2.05
CA LEU A 120 11.03 -6.62 -2.52
C LEU A 120 11.14 -5.59 -1.38
N CYS A 121 10.66 -5.93 -0.18
CA CYS A 121 10.76 -5.05 0.99
C CYS A 121 12.18 -4.96 1.53
N GLN A 122 12.88 -6.08 1.62
CA GLN A 122 14.17 -6.16 2.30
C GLN A 122 15.36 -5.72 1.44
N ASN A 123 15.27 -5.87 0.12
CA ASN A 123 16.39 -5.69 -0.78
C ASN A 123 16.24 -4.44 -1.67
N PHE A 124 17.33 -3.75 -1.92
CA PHE A 124 17.39 -2.67 -2.90
C PHE A 124 17.55 -3.19 -4.33
N SER A 125 18.14 -4.36 -4.48
CA SER A 125 18.31 -5.07 -5.75
C SER A 125 17.70 -6.45 -5.64
N VAL A 126 16.86 -6.83 -6.58
CA VAL A 126 16.12 -8.09 -6.57
C VAL A 126 16.23 -8.75 -7.93
N ASP A 127 16.70 -9.99 -7.95
CA ASP A 127 16.84 -10.85 -9.12
C ASP A 127 15.86 -12.03 -9.09
N ALA A 128 15.89 -12.85 -10.12
CA ALA A 128 15.05 -14.05 -10.20
C ALA A 128 15.30 -15.03 -9.03
N ALA A 129 16.53 -15.12 -8.52
CA ALA A 129 16.87 -16.03 -7.44
C ALA A 129 16.21 -15.61 -6.11
N LEU A 130 16.14 -14.31 -5.84
CA LEU A 130 15.47 -13.77 -4.66
C LEU A 130 13.94 -13.86 -4.76
N LEU A 131 13.38 -13.75 -5.97
CA LEU A 131 11.94 -13.86 -6.20
C LEU A 131 11.46 -15.33 -6.23
N GLY A 132 12.36 -16.26 -6.51
CA GLY A 132 12.07 -17.69 -6.57
C GLY A 132 10.97 -18.03 -7.58
N ASP A 133 10.13 -19.00 -7.24
CA ASP A 133 9.06 -19.50 -8.11
C ASP A 133 7.95 -18.45 -8.37
N ALA A 134 7.96 -17.33 -7.64
CA ALA A 134 6.97 -16.27 -7.83
C ALA A 134 7.06 -15.62 -9.22
N VAL A 135 8.21 -15.66 -9.88
CA VAL A 135 8.36 -15.12 -11.24
C VAL A 135 7.56 -15.93 -12.28
N ASP A 136 7.23 -17.19 -11.96
CA ASP A 136 6.41 -18.05 -12.82
C ASP A 136 4.90 -17.89 -12.54
N ASP A 137 4.52 -17.14 -11.50
CA ASP A 137 3.13 -16.81 -11.21
C ASP A 137 2.69 -15.61 -12.04
N PRO A 138 1.72 -15.77 -12.96
CA PRO A 138 1.27 -14.68 -13.81
C PRO A 138 0.70 -13.48 -13.03
N SER A 139 0.08 -13.72 -11.86
CA SER A 139 -0.48 -12.66 -11.03
C SER A 139 0.61 -11.83 -10.36
N PHE A 140 1.63 -12.49 -9.84
CA PHE A 140 2.79 -11.81 -9.28
C PHE A 140 3.59 -11.07 -10.35
N LEU A 141 3.78 -11.68 -11.51
CA LEU A 141 4.49 -11.06 -12.62
C LEU A 141 3.75 -9.82 -13.15
N ALA A 142 2.41 -9.86 -13.20
CA ALA A 142 1.61 -8.69 -13.55
C ALA A 142 1.75 -7.55 -12.51
N LEU A 143 1.73 -7.89 -11.22
CA LEU A 143 2.00 -6.94 -10.14
C LEU A 143 3.40 -6.32 -10.27
N LEU A 144 4.43 -7.14 -10.44
CA LEU A 144 5.80 -6.70 -10.62
C LEU A 144 5.94 -5.76 -11.83
N THR A 145 5.27 -6.09 -12.93
CA THR A 145 5.22 -5.26 -14.13
C THR A 145 4.59 -3.90 -13.84
N ALA A 146 3.51 -3.86 -13.07
CA ALA A 146 2.88 -2.61 -12.66
C ALA A 146 3.82 -1.75 -11.80
N LEU A 147 4.57 -2.35 -10.87
CA LEU A 147 5.54 -1.66 -10.02
C LEU A 147 6.70 -1.07 -10.85
N VAL A 148 7.20 -1.80 -11.86
CA VAL A 148 8.24 -1.32 -12.78
C VAL A 148 7.70 -0.19 -13.66
N ASN A 149 6.51 -0.35 -14.22
CA ASN A 149 5.88 0.67 -15.07
C ASN A 149 5.48 1.93 -14.31
N SER A 150 5.34 1.84 -12.98
CA SER A 150 5.18 3.02 -12.11
C SER A 150 6.51 3.74 -11.81
N GLY A 151 7.65 3.17 -12.24
CA GLY A 151 8.97 3.73 -11.96
C GLY A 151 9.48 3.44 -10.54
N TYR A 152 8.86 2.51 -9.82
CA TYR A 152 9.29 2.14 -8.46
C TYR A 152 10.49 1.22 -8.46
N TRP A 153 10.57 0.34 -9.44
CA TRP A 153 11.74 -0.49 -9.74
C TRP A 153 12.14 -0.32 -11.19
N TYR A 154 13.40 -0.51 -11.48
CA TYR A 154 13.95 -0.37 -12.84
C TYR A 154 15.09 -1.37 -13.06
N PHE A 155 15.35 -1.72 -14.31
CA PHE A 155 16.57 -2.43 -14.71
C PHE A 155 17.67 -1.41 -14.99
N ASN A 156 18.92 -1.76 -14.66
CA ASN A 156 20.06 -0.93 -15.06
C ASN A 156 20.31 -1.12 -16.57
N ASP A 157 20.54 -0.03 -17.26
CA ASP A 157 21.01 -0.02 -18.67
C ASP A 157 22.43 -0.59 -18.79
#